data_bd69624135f09f75f5e2c16361ba7d0d
#
_entry.id   bd69624135f09f75f5e2c16361ba7d0d
#
_cell.length_a   1.000
_cell.length_b   1.000
_cell.length_c   1.000
_cell.angle_alpha   90.00
_cell.angle_beta   90.00
_cell.angle_gamma   90.00
#
_symmetry.space_group_name_H-M   'P 1'
#
loop_
_entity.id
_entity.type
_entity.pdbx_description
1 polymer ?
#
loop_
_entity_poly.entity_id
_entity_poly.type
_entity_poly.pdbx_seq_one_letter_code
_entity_poly.pdbx_strand_id
1 'polypeptide(L)'
;LKIRGSFGQSGYDAGDPFQYVSAYNSASNGYVFDGTSQIMGMVAPGVVTDRLSWVTSSISNVGLDFDLWNGKLSGTIEWFNRKNEGILADRAQSAPDTFGASFPKENLNSNRNRGFEIELGHRGQIGKDFSYSVSANFTYARERSLHVEHAEYTSSMDRWLNGKENRNSNVMWLYKYDGQYTSLEQYETAPLIGGNLGNSKMLPGSYRLLDLNGDGRINSSDRVPEFWATGANPPIQYGLTLAASYKNFDLNMLFQGASGYSIGYANDDVWGYGGKTNKSYLIAKYVDRWHPANITDDPYNPATQWVAGYYPALRHNFSNTSDNGSRWNYGISVWLPQATYLRLKSMEIGYNLPKSFMKRIGLNSARIFVNGSNPVSYTHLRAHETR
;
A
#
# COMPACT_ATOMS: atom_id res chain seq x y z
N LEU A 1 22.40 30.10 -10.82
CA LEU A 1 20.97 30.03 -10.61
C LEU A 1 20.26 29.91 -11.94
N LYS A 2 19.37 28.90 -12.10
CA LYS A 2 18.60 28.68 -13.33
C LYS A 2 17.18 28.31 -12.98
N ILE A 3 16.22 29.03 -13.51
CA ILE A 3 14.81 28.69 -13.44
C ILE A 3 14.44 27.96 -14.73
N ARG A 4 13.70 26.87 -14.62
CA ARG A 4 13.18 26.09 -15.76
C ARG A 4 11.70 25.83 -15.62
N GLY A 5 11.04 25.79 -16.74
CA GLY A 5 9.63 25.38 -16.82
C GLY A 5 9.43 24.55 -18.07
N SER A 6 8.59 23.52 -17.96
CA SER A 6 8.23 22.71 -19.11
C SER A 6 6.75 22.32 -19.04
N PHE A 7 6.16 22.21 -20.20
CA PHE A 7 4.84 21.61 -20.40
C PHE A 7 4.93 20.61 -21.55
N GLY A 8 4.36 19.45 -21.35
CA GLY A 8 4.32 18.42 -22.37
C GLY A 8 3.02 17.64 -22.30
N GLN A 9 2.61 17.10 -23.43
CA GLN A 9 1.46 16.25 -23.56
C GLN A 9 1.84 15.00 -24.34
N SER A 10 1.41 13.84 -23.85
CA SER A 10 1.58 12.54 -24.50
C SER A 10 0.29 11.76 -24.44
N GLY A 11 0.09 10.86 -25.40
CA GLY A 11 -0.99 9.92 -25.39
C GLY A 11 -0.48 8.49 -25.23
N TYR A 12 -1.26 7.65 -24.60
CA TYR A 12 -1.00 6.21 -24.57
C TYR A 12 -2.28 5.42 -24.71
N ASP A 13 -2.18 4.28 -25.35
CA ASP A 13 -3.28 3.34 -25.49
C ASP A 13 -3.41 2.51 -24.20
N ALA A 14 -4.61 2.50 -23.63
CA ALA A 14 -4.95 1.72 -22.44
C ALA A 14 -6.03 0.67 -22.72
N GLY A 15 -6.44 0.53 -23.98
CA GLY A 15 -7.45 -0.41 -24.41
C GLY A 15 -6.91 -1.79 -24.76
N ASP A 16 -7.77 -2.78 -24.68
CA ASP A 16 -7.47 -4.09 -25.25
C ASP A 16 -7.51 -4.01 -26.80
N PRO A 17 -6.69 -4.77 -27.51
CA PRO A 17 -6.72 -4.80 -28.98
C PRO A 17 -8.09 -5.21 -29.50
N PHE A 18 -8.51 -4.61 -30.62
CA PHE A 18 -9.71 -4.98 -31.37
C PHE A 18 -11.05 -4.78 -30.64
N GLN A 19 -11.15 -3.91 -29.65
CA GLN A 19 -12.42 -3.63 -28.94
C GLN A 19 -13.55 -3.07 -29.85
N TYR A 20 -13.19 -2.64 -31.05
CA TYR A 20 -14.14 -2.19 -32.07
C TYR A 20 -14.69 -3.32 -32.95
N VAL A 21 -14.15 -4.55 -32.80
CA VAL A 21 -14.57 -5.69 -33.60
C VAL A 21 -15.61 -6.51 -32.84
N SER A 22 -16.78 -6.64 -33.45
CA SER A 22 -17.81 -7.54 -32.93
C SER A 22 -17.53 -8.99 -33.35
N ALA A 23 -17.37 -9.88 -32.39
CA ALA A 23 -17.10 -11.29 -32.66
C ALA A 23 -17.88 -12.21 -31.72
N TYR A 24 -18.30 -13.34 -32.23
CA TYR A 24 -18.89 -14.41 -31.42
C TYR A 24 -17.74 -15.15 -30.68
N ASN A 25 -17.95 -15.40 -29.43
CA ASN A 25 -17.02 -16.19 -28.61
C ASN A 25 -17.60 -17.58 -28.34
N SER A 26 -16.73 -18.58 -28.28
CA SER A 26 -17.15 -19.92 -27.85
C SER A 26 -17.55 -19.91 -26.38
N ALA A 27 -18.71 -20.45 -26.05
CA ALA A 27 -19.14 -20.64 -24.68
C ALA A 27 -18.55 -21.93 -24.11
N SER A 28 -18.10 -21.90 -22.86
CA SER A 28 -17.66 -23.10 -22.15
C SER A 28 -18.84 -24.01 -21.78
N ASN A 29 -20.06 -23.48 -21.73
CA ASN A 29 -21.27 -24.21 -21.43
C ASN A 29 -22.08 -24.39 -22.71
N GLY A 30 -22.15 -25.62 -23.19
CA GLY A 30 -22.96 -26.00 -24.34
C GLY A 30 -24.16 -26.83 -23.90
N TYR A 31 -24.91 -27.30 -24.90
CA TYR A 31 -26.06 -28.17 -24.70
C TYR A 31 -25.71 -29.62 -25.06
N VAL A 32 -26.38 -30.56 -24.41
CA VAL A 32 -26.23 -31.98 -24.70
C VAL A 32 -27.45 -32.45 -25.47
N PHE A 33 -27.30 -32.71 -26.79
CA PHE A 33 -28.41 -33.14 -27.65
C PHE A 33 -28.56 -34.67 -27.70
N ASP A 34 -27.48 -35.41 -27.53
CA ASP A 34 -27.44 -36.88 -27.63
C ASP A 34 -27.40 -37.59 -26.27
N GLY A 35 -27.47 -36.82 -25.17
CA GLY A 35 -27.38 -37.36 -23.81
C GLY A 35 -25.95 -37.66 -23.31
N THR A 36 -24.93 -37.55 -24.16
CA THR A 36 -23.57 -37.90 -23.83
C THR A 36 -22.55 -36.84 -24.19
N SER A 37 -22.72 -36.14 -25.30
CA SER A 37 -21.73 -35.17 -25.81
C SER A 37 -22.19 -33.75 -25.64
N GLN A 38 -21.39 -32.93 -24.94
CA GLN A 38 -21.62 -31.51 -24.81
C GLN A 38 -21.16 -30.78 -26.07
N ILE A 39 -22.09 -30.12 -26.76
CA ILE A 39 -21.78 -29.27 -27.91
C ILE A 39 -21.55 -27.86 -27.39
N MET A 40 -20.39 -27.26 -27.70
CA MET A 40 -20.05 -25.91 -27.32
C MET A 40 -20.98 -24.92 -28.01
N GLY A 41 -21.58 -24.03 -27.23
CA GLY A 41 -22.37 -22.92 -27.73
C GLY A 41 -21.51 -21.74 -28.16
N MET A 42 -22.18 -20.73 -28.72
CA MET A 42 -21.55 -19.42 -28.97
C MET A 42 -22.28 -18.36 -28.16
N VAL A 43 -21.49 -17.45 -27.59
CA VAL A 43 -22.02 -16.26 -26.90
C VAL A 43 -22.16 -15.14 -27.93
N ALA A 44 -23.29 -14.47 -27.90
CA ALA A 44 -23.52 -13.28 -28.73
C ALA A 44 -22.44 -12.22 -28.45
N PRO A 45 -22.01 -11.48 -29.45
CA PRO A 45 -21.03 -10.40 -29.24
C PRO A 45 -21.58 -9.33 -28.30
N GLY A 46 -20.71 -8.78 -27.47
CA GLY A 46 -21.03 -7.59 -26.68
C GLY A 46 -21.18 -6.35 -27.56
N VAL A 47 -21.67 -5.27 -26.99
CA VAL A 47 -21.70 -3.97 -27.66
C VAL A 47 -20.25 -3.49 -27.86
N VAL A 48 -19.92 -3.09 -29.06
CA VAL A 48 -18.62 -2.51 -29.42
C VAL A 48 -18.71 -0.99 -29.50
N THR A 49 -17.58 -0.32 -29.39
CA THR A 49 -17.47 1.12 -29.54
C THR A 49 -16.36 1.49 -30.52
N ASP A 50 -16.63 2.46 -31.37
CA ASP A 50 -15.67 3.10 -32.26
C ASP A 50 -15.10 4.42 -31.69
N ARG A 51 -15.55 4.81 -30.47
CA ARG A 51 -15.24 6.09 -29.85
C ARG A 51 -14.07 6.06 -28.87
N LEU A 52 -13.36 4.94 -28.80
CA LEU A 52 -12.19 4.85 -27.96
C LEU A 52 -11.08 5.79 -28.45
N SER A 53 -10.52 6.51 -27.52
CA SER A 53 -9.41 7.42 -27.76
C SER A 53 -8.27 7.11 -26.81
N TRP A 54 -7.13 7.70 -27.09
CA TRP A 54 -5.95 7.61 -26.23
C TRP A 54 -6.19 8.31 -24.90
N VAL A 55 -5.60 7.73 -23.84
CA VAL A 55 -5.48 8.43 -22.57
C VAL A 55 -4.45 9.54 -22.75
N THR A 56 -4.86 10.77 -22.48
CA THR A 56 -3.99 11.93 -22.60
C THR A 56 -3.33 12.24 -21.26
N SER A 57 -2.01 12.27 -21.24
CA SER A 57 -1.20 12.66 -20.08
C SER A 57 -0.58 14.03 -20.32
N SER A 58 -0.98 15.02 -19.54
CA SER A 58 -0.42 16.37 -19.55
C SER A 58 0.46 16.56 -18.31
N ILE A 59 1.72 16.98 -18.52
CA ILE A 59 2.68 17.23 -17.44
C ILE A 59 3.17 18.67 -17.47
N SER A 60 3.17 19.32 -16.33
CA SER A 60 3.75 20.64 -16.10
C SER A 60 4.81 20.52 -15.01
N ASN A 61 6.00 21.03 -15.29
CA ASN A 61 7.10 21.08 -14.33
C ASN A 61 7.61 22.51 -14.19
N VAL A 62 7.94 22.89 -12.96
CA VAL A 62 8.66 24.13 -12.65
C VAL A 62 9.81 23.76 -11.73
N GLY A 63 11.01 24.19 -12.08
CA GLY A 63 12.22 23.84 -11.34
C GLY A 63 13.16 25.02 -11.15
N LEU A 64 13.93 24.94 -10.08
CA LEU A 64 15.01 25.84 -9.73
C LEU A 64 16.28 25.03 -9.53
N ASP A 65 17.27 25.29 -10.37
CA ASP A 65 18.62 24.71 -10.22
C ASP A 65 19.56 25.78 -9.71
N PHE A 66 20.38 25.46 -8.73
CA PHE A 66 21.37 26.37 -8.20
C PHE A 66 22.69 25.68 -7.90
N ASP A 67 23.74 26.44 -8.12
CA ASP A 67 25.12 26.12 -7.76
C ASP A 67 25.73 27.37 -7.13
N LEU A 68 26.10 27.25 -5.88
CA LEU A 68 26.58 28.35 -5.05
C LEU A 68 27.99 28.07 -4.55
N TRP A 69 28.75 29.15 -4.33
CA TRP A 69 30.10 29.11 -3.77
C TRP A 69 31.06 28.20 -4.56
N ASN A 70 31.07 28.35 -5.90
CA ASN A 70 31.89 27.54 -6.80
C ASN A 70 31.67 26.04 -6.66
N GLY A 71 30.41 25.62 -6.62
CA GLY A 71 30.00 24.23 -6.55
C GLY A 71 30.13 23.59 -5.16
N LYS A 72 30.29 24.37 -4.11
CA LYS A 72 30.27 23.84 -2.73
C LYS A 72 28.86 23.44 -2.33
N LEU A 73 27.85 24.21 -2.75
CA LEU A 73 26.44 23.89 -2.54
C LEU A 73 25.72 23.89 -3.87
N SER A 74 25.16 22.76 -4.23
CA SER A 74 24.32 22.61 -5.42
C SER A 74 22.96 22.07 -5.04
N GLY A 75 21.93 22.34 -5.82
CA GLY A 75 20.64 21.77 -5.56
C GLY A 75 19.66 22.02 -6.70
N THR A 76 18.64 21.21 -6.69
CA THR A 76 17.47 21.29 -7.56
C THR A 76 16.22 21.20 -6.70
N ILE A 77 15.28 22.08 -6.94
CA ILE A 77 13.94 22.04 -6.39
C ILE A 77 12.98 22.01 -7.56
N GLU A 78 12.15 21.00 -7.63
CA GLU A 78 11.20 20.83 -8.71
C GLU A 78 9.79 20.57 -8.16
N TRP A 79 8.82 21.24 -8.76
CA TRP A 79 7.42 20.94 -8.60
C TRP A 79 6.87 20.38 -9.90
N PHE A 80 6.06 19.34 -9.82
CA PHE A 80 5.41 18.74 -10.97
C PHE A 80 3.92 18.52 -10.74
N ASN A 81 3.17 18.55 -11.84
CA ASN A 81 1.77 18.22 -11.89
C ASN A 81 1.48 17.46 -13.18
N ARG A 82 1.11 16.18 -13.04
CA ARG A 82 0.69 15.33 -14.15
C ARG A 82 -0.80 15.06 -14.04
N LYS A 83 -1.54 15.35 -15.10
CA LYS A 83 -2.97 15.07 -15.24
C LYS A 83 -3.17 14.04 -16.34
N ASN A 84 -3.88 12.96 -16.06
CA ASN A 84 -4.30 11.98 -17.04
C ASN A 84 -5.81 12.09 -17.24
N GLU A 85 -6.23 12.21 -18.49
CA GLU A 85 -7.63 12.36 -18.91
C GLU A 85 -7.99 11.27 -19.89
N GLY A 86 -9.26 10.85 -19.87
CA GLY A 86 -9.74 9.80 -20.76
C GLY A 86 -9.31 8.39 -20.33
N ILE A 87 -9.12 8.16 -19.04
CA ILE A 87 -8.85 6.81 -18.53
C ILE A 87 -10.09 5.96 -18.72
N LEU A 88 -9.89 4.75 -19.25
CA LEU A 88 -10.98 3.83 -19.55
C LEU A 88 -11.71 3.38 -18.27
N ALA A 89 -13.03 3.44 -18.32
CA ALA A 89 -13.89 2.95 -17.25
C ALA A 89 -15.19 2.36 -17.82
N ASP A 90 -15.79 1.48 -17.05
CA ASP A 90 -17.13 1.00 -17.33
C ASP A 90 -18.13 2.11 -17.02
N ARG A 91 -19.18 2.24 -17.86
CA ARG A 91 -20.30 3.15 -17.56
C ARG A 91 -21.00 2.73 -16.28
N ALA A 92 -21.26 3.70 -15.43
CA ALA A 92 -21.98 3.48 -14.18
C ALA A 92 -23.48 3.22 -14.41
N GLN A 93 -24.06 3.80 -15.46
CA GLN A 93 -25.43 3.48 -15.88
C GLN A 93 -25.40 2.24 -16.76
N SER A 94 -25.78 1.12 -16.18
CA SER A 94 -25.96 -0.12 -16.92
C SER A 94 -27.31 -0.13 -17.68
N ALA A 95 -27.35 -0.88 -18.78
CA ALA A 95 -28.63 -1.23 -19.41
C ALA A 95 -29.44 -2.11 -18.44
N PRO A 96 -30.78 -2.17 -18.62
CA PRO A 96 -31.58 -3.18 -17.93
C PRO A 96 -31.04 -4.58 -18.19
N ASP A 97 -31.16 -5.49 -17.22
CA ASP A 97 -30.66 -6.88 -17.31
C ASP A 97 -31.20 -7.61 -18.55
N THR A 98 -32.38 -7.20 -19.02
CA THR A 98 -33.01 -7.70 -20.25
C THR A 98 -32.28 -7.31 -21.54
N PHE A 99 -31.32 -6.38 -21.48
CA PHE A 99 -30.53 -5.99 -22.64
C PHE A 99 -29.57 -7.12 -23.09
N GLY A 100 -29.16 -7.99 -22.19
CA GLY A 100 -28.41 -9.21 -22.50
C GLY A 100 -26.97 -9.01 -22.99
N ALA A 101 -26.44 -7.80 -22.94
CA ALA A 101 -25.06 -7.50 -23.33
C ALA A 101 -24.42 -6.47 -22.39
N SER A 102 -23.09 -6.54 -22.22
CA SER A 102 -22.32 -5.54 -21.51
C SER A 102 -21.91 -4.39 -22.43
N PHE A 103 -21.85 -3.19 -21.90
CA PHE A 103 -21.28 -2.04 -22.61
C PHE A 103 -19.74 -2.11 -22.62
N PRO A 104 -19.11 -1.58 -23.67
CA PRO A 104 -17.67 -1.42 -23.69
C PRO A 104 -17.23 -0.33 -22.72
N LYS A 105 -15.95 -0.37 -22.34
CA LYS A 105 -15.31 0.73 -21.60
C LYS A 105 -15.24 1.98 -22.47
N GLU A 106 -15.31 3.13 -21.83
CA GLU A 106 -15.19 4.44 -22.46
C GLU A 106 -14.15 5.31 -21.75
N ASN A 107 -13.68 6.37 -22.42
CA ASN A 107 -12.71 7.30 -21.87
C ASN A 107 -13.36 8.30 -20.89
N LEU A 108 -13.69 7.86 -19.68
CA LEU A 108 -14.50 8.61 -18.72
C LEU A 108 -13.69 9.21 -17.57
N ASN A 109 -12.74 8.47 -17.03
CA ASN A 109 -12.08 8.85 -15.77
C ASN A 109 -10.87 9.78 -15.97
N SER A 110 -10.52 10.48 -14.90
CA SER A 110 -9.32 11.29 -14.86
C SER A 110 -8.69 11.29 -13.49
N ASN A 111 -7.37 11.38 -13.44
CA ASN A 111 -6.59 11.52 -12.23
C ASN A 111 -5.49 12.58 -12.37
N ARG A 112 -4.91 12.93 -11.24
CA ARG A 112 -3.80 13.86 -11.16
C ARG A 112 -2.78 13.40 -10.14
N ASN A 113 -1.52 13.32 -10.56
CA ASN A 113 -0.39 13.12 -9.68
C ASN A 113 0.41 14.43 -9.59
N ARG A 114 0.63 14.93 -8.38
CA ARG A 114 1.40 16.14 -8.12
C ARG A 114 2.33 15.94 -6.94
N GLY A 115 3.44 16.65 -7.00
CA GLY A 115 4.43 16.54 -5.96
C GLY A 115 5.54 17.57 -6.12
N PHE A 116 6.54 17.42 -5.27
CA PHE A 116 7.78 18.16 -5.37
C PHE A 116 8.96 17.25 -5.06
N GLU A 117 10.09 17.60 -5.63
CA GLU A 117 11.37 16.91 -5.48
C GLU A 117 12.43 17.93 -5.10
N ILE A 118 13.29 17.55 -4.18
CA ILE A 118 14.40 18.37 -3.70
C ILE A 118 15.65 17.50 -3.76
N GLU A 119 16.68 18.00 -4.40
CA GLU A 119 18.03 17.46 -4.35
C GLU A 119 18.97 18.52 -3.85
N LEU A 120 19.79 18.17 -2.86
CA LEU A 120 20.81 19.06 -2.29
C LEU A 120 22.14 18.33 -2.25
N GLY A 121 23.18 19.00 -2.73
CA GLY A 121 24.55 18.49 -2.69
C GLY A 121 25.47 19.50 -2.04
N HIS A 122 26.29 19.04 -1.11
CA HIS A 122 27.35 19.83 -0.52
C HIS A 122 28.67 19.09 -0.61
N ARG A 123 29.73 19.77 -1.07
CA ARG A 123 31.07 19.22 -1.10
C ARG A 123 32.07 20.18 -0.46
N GLY A 124 33.01 19.64 0.25
CA GLY A 124 34.02 20.44 0.94
C GLY A 124 35.35 19.72 1.10
N GLN A 125 36.36 20.53 1.38
CA GLN A 125 37.70 20.05 1.74
C GLN A 125 38.15 20.76 3.01
N ILE A 126 38.68 20.00 3.95
CA ILE A 126 39.23 20.50 5.19
C ILE A 126 40.72 20.15 5.23
N GLY A 127 41.53 21.19 5.18
CA GLY A 127 42.99 21.01 5.02
C GLY A 127 43.35 20.41 3.65
N LYS A 128 44.44 19.64 3.60
CA LYS A 128 44.92 19.04 2.33
C LYS A 128 44.48 17.59 2.15
N ASP A 129 44.13 16.93 3.25
CA ASP A 129 44.02 15.46 3.29
C ASP A 129 42.57 14.96 3.42
N PHE A 130 41.62 15.82 3.83
CA PHE A 130 40.24 15.41 4.04
C PHE A 130 39.30 16.10 3.05
N SER A 131 38.57 15.32 2.27
CA SER A 131 37.47 15.79 1.44
C SER A 131 36.19 15.02 1.71
N TYR A 132 35.05 15.66 1.52
CA TYR A 132 33.76 15.04 1.72
C TYR A 132 32.72 15.55 0.74
N SER A 133 31.73 14.75 0.49
CA SER A 133 30.49 15.16 -0.18
C SER A 133 29.28 14.55 0.54
N VAL A 134 28.23 15.35 0.62
CA VAL A 134 26.93 14.98 1.15
C VAL A 134 25.91 15.29 0.08
N SER A 135 25.09 14.32 -0.29
CA SER A 135 23.98 14.52 -1.21
C SER A 135 22.70 13.97 -0.57
N ALA A 136 21.67 14.78 -0.55
CA ALA A 136 20.36 14.41 -0.03
C ALA A 136 19.30 14.61 -1.09
N ASN A 137 18.35 13.67 -1.16
CA ASN A 137 17.16 13.81 -1.98
C ASN A 137 15.90 13.59 -1.14
N PHE A 138 14.83 14.25 -1.53
CA PHE A 138 13.52 14.15 -0.93
C PHE A 138 12.46 14.28 -2.00
N THR A 139 11.51 13.35 -2.02
CA THR A 139 10.37 13.36 -2.95
C THR A 139 9.09 13.22 -2.17
N TYR A 140 8.11 14.06 -2.49
CA TYR A 140 6.73 13.91 -2.06
C TYR A 140 5.83 13.92 -3.28
N ALA A 141 5.04 12.86 -3.46
CA ALA A 141 4.09 12.75 -4.56
C ALA A 141 2.80 12.08 -4.10
N ARG A 142 1.65 12.59 -4.54
CA ARG A 142 0.36 11.96 -4.30
C ARG A 142 -0.54 12.04 -5.51
N GLU A 143 -1.20 10.92 -5.77
CA GLU A 143 -2.24 10.83 -6.77
C GLU A 143 -3.61 11.15 -6.16
N ARG A 144 -4.43 11.87 -6.93
CA ARG A 144 -5.81 12.19 -6.61
C ARG A 144 -6.69 11.88 -7.82
N SER A 145 -7.79 11.18 -7.58
CA SER A 145 -8.83 11.04 -8.58
C SER A 145 -9.52 12.39 -8.79
N LEU A 146 -9.66 12.82 -10.03
CA LEU A 146 -10.37 14.07 -10.37
C LEU A 146 -11.81 13.78 -10.74
N HIS A 147 -12.01 12.86 -11.65
CA HIS A 147 -13.32 12.35 -12.05
C HIS A 147 -13.29 10.83 -12.06
N VAL A 148 -14.31 10.23 -11.51
CA VAL A 148 -14.51 8.77 -11.50
C VAL A 148 -15.95 8.52 -11.85
N GLU A 149 -16.17 7.83 -12.94
CA GLU A 149 -17.50 7.42 -13.36
C GLU A 149 -18.18 6.59 -12.26
N HIS A 150 -19.37 6.99 -11.88
CA HIS A 150 -20.15 6.33 -10.83
C HIS A 150 -21.66 6.55 -11.01
N ALA A 151 -22.44 5.63 -10.49
CA ALA A 151 -23.89 5.81 -10.37
C ALA A 151 -24.22 6.93 -9.36
N GLU A 152 -25.41 7.49 -9.44
CA GLU A 152 -25.86 8.46 -8.45
C GLU A 152 -25.79 7.87 -7.04
N TYR A 153 -25.27 8.65 -6.10
CA TYR A 153 -25.21 8.24 -4.71
C TYR A 153 -26.60 8.25 -4.09
N THR A 154 -26.93 7.16 -3.39
CA THR A 154 -28.25 6.99 -2.77
C THR A 154 -28.41 7.85 -1.51
N SER A 155 -27.33 8.27 -0.89
CA SER A 155 -27.32 9.09 0.32
C SER A 155 -25.99 9.84 0.50
N SER A 156 -25.98 10.79 1.44
CA SER A 156 -24.74 11.48 1.82
C SER A 156 -23.71 10.53 2.42
N MET A 157 -24.14 9.51 3.16
CA MET A 157 -23.27 8.48 3.71
C MET A 157 -22.67 7.60 2.61
N ASP A 158 -23.47 7.21 1.60
CA ASP A 158 -23.00 6.49 0.43
C ASP A 158 -21.93 7.31 -0.31
N ARG A 159 -22.20 8.60 -0.55
CA ARG A 159 -21.20 9.51 -1.14
C ARG A 159 -19.95 9.62 -0.29
N TRP A 160 -20.08 9.65 1.05
CA TRP A 160 -18.94 9.69 1.95
C TRP A 160 -18.08 8.44 1.84
N LEU A 161 -18.68 7.27 1.85
CA LEU A 161 -17.96 5.99 1.80
C LEU A 161 -17.40 5.66 0.42
N ASN A 162 -18.17 5.88 -0.63
CA ASN A 162 -17.87 5.37 -1.97
C ASN A 162 -17.41 6.46 -2.96
N GLY A 163 -17.60 7.74 -2.65
CA GLY A 163 -17.16 8.82 -3.50
C GLY A 163 -15.64 8.89 -3.58
N LYS A 164 -15.11 8.79 -4.79
CA LYS A 164 -13.67 8.81 -5.06
C LYS A 164 -13.17 10.16 -5.59
N GLU A 165 -14.07 11.00 -6.08
CA GLU A 165 -13.73 12.28 -6.68
C GLU A 165 -13.07 13.23 -5.69
N ASN A 166 -12.03 13.91 -6.14
CA ASN A 166 -11.21 14.82 -5.36
C ASN A 166 -10.57 14.21 -4.10
N ARG A 167 -10.47 12.88 -4.05
CA ARG A 167 -9.79 12.14 -2.98
C ARG A 167 -8.46 11.60 -3.45
N ASN A 168 -7.53 11.45 -2.51
CA ASN A 168 -6.29 10.76 -2.80
C ASN A 168 -6.60 9.30 -3.17
N SER A 169 -5.90 8.80 -4.18
CA SER A 169 -5.87 7.37 -4.49
C SER A 169 -5.26 6.60 -3.30
N ASN A 170 -5.60 5.35 -3.16
CA ASN A 170 -5.06 4.47 -2.11
C ASN A 170 -5.47 4.84 -0.67
N VAL A 171 -6.56 5.57 -0.48
CA VAL A 171 -7.17 5.73 0.83
C VAL A 171 -7.90 4.44 1.19
N MET A 172 -7.56 3.86 2.33
CA MET A 172 -8.28 2.71 2.86
C MET A 172 -9.31 3.13 3.90
N TRP A 173 -10.44 2.46 3.87
CA TRP A 173 -11.53 2.64 4.80
C TRP A 173 -11.51 1.52 5.84
N LEU A 174 -11.24 1.88 7.09
CA LEU A 174 -10.99 0.94 8.18
C LEU A 174 -11.91 1.20 9.35
N TYR A 175 -12.16 0.16 10.14
CA TYR A 175 -12.82 0.27 11.44
C TYR A 175 -11.82 0.78 12.47
N LYS A 176 -12.24 1.72 13.30
CA LYS A 176 -11.45 2.18 14.44
C LYS A 176 -11.45 1.13 15.54
N TYR A 177 -10.27 0.82 16.01
CA TYR A 177 -10.01 -0.05 17.14
C TYR A 177 -10.04 0.76 18.46
N ASP A 178 -10.72 0.22 19.47
CA ASP A 178 -10.85 0.80 20.80
C ASP A 178 -10.59 -0.24 21.90
N GLY A 179 -9.49 -0.95 21.82
CA GLY A 179 -9.12 -1.97 22.79
C GLY A 179 -9.69 -3.37 22.49
N GLN A 180 -9.69 -4.22 23.49
CA GLN A 180 -10.15 -5.59 23.40
C GLN A 180 -11.25 -5.84 24.42
N TYR A 181 -12.17 -6.74 24.11
CA TYR A 181 -13.14 -7.25 25.07
C TYR A 181 -12.42 -8.18 26.06
N THR A 182 -12.71 -8.00 27.35
CA THR A 182 -12.03 -8.74 28.42
C THR A 182 -12.88 -9.85 29.01
N SER A 183 -14.20 -9.84 28.79
CA SER A 183 -15.11 -10.87 29.26
C SER A 183 -16.26 -11.12 28.29
N LEU A 184 -16.94 -12.23 28.42
CA LEU A 184 -18.12 -12.55 27.61
C LEU A 184 -19.31 -11.63 27.90
N GLU A 185 -19.46 -11.15 29.13
CA GLU A 185 -20.54 -10.23 29.53
C GLU A 185 -20.52 -8.92 28.77
N GLN A 186 -19.34 -8.43 28.41
CA GLN A 186 -19.21 -7.19 27.63
C GLN A 186 -19.86 -7.27 26.25
N TYR A 187 -20.07 -8.48 25.73
CA TYR A 187 -20.75 -8.67 24.44
C TYR A 187 -22.27 -8.52 24.51
N GLU A 188 -22.86 -8.59 25.68
CA GLU A 188 -24.31 -8.40 25.86
C GLU A 188 -24.73 -6.96 25.54
N THR A 189 -23.88 -6.00 25.85
CA THR A 189 -24.12 -4.58 25.62
C THR A 189 -23.33 -4.01 24.44
N ALA A 190 -22.49 -4.82 23.80
CA ALA A 190 -21.67 -4.40 22.67
C ALA A 190 -22.50 -4.21 21.41
N PRO A 191 -22.11 -3.27 20.53
CA PRO A 191 -22.71 -3.17 19.20
C PRO A 191 -22.66 -4.52 18.48
N LEU A 192 -23.73 -4.86 17.78
CA LEU A 192 -23.83 -6.11 17.05
C LEU A 192 -22.87 -6.09 15.85
N ILE A 193 -22.04 -7.10 15.80
CA ILE A 193 -21.16 -7.30 14.67
C ILE A 193 -21.96 -8.04 13.61
N GLY A 194 -22.07 -7.44 12.42
CA GLY A 194 -22.95 -7.93 11.35
C GLY A 194 -22.69 -9.41 11.00
N GLY A 195 -23.74 -10.15 10.74
CA GLY A 195 -23.78 -11.57 10.44
C GLY A 195 -24.91 -12.26 11.20
N ASN A 196 -25.26 -13.48 10.78
CA ASN A 196 -26.40 -14.22 11.34
C ASN A 196 -26.21 -14.64 12.81
N LEU A 197 -24.98 -14.66 13.29
CA LEU A 197 -24.64 -15.10 14.64
C LEU A 197 -24.46 -13.96 15.65
N GLY A 198 -24.46 -12.70 15.18
CA GLY A 198 -24.23 -11.55 16.02
C GLY A 198 -22.93 -11.71 16.84
N ASN A 199 -23.00 -11.39 18.15
CA ASN A 199 -21.85 -11.48 19.06
C ASN A 199 -21.67 -12.86 19.71
N SER A 200 -22.52 -13.83 19.44
CA SER A 200 -22.56 -15.12 20.17
C SER A 200 -21.30 -15.99 20.01
N LYS A 201 -20.49 -15.71 19.02
CA LYS A 201 -19.22 -16.43 18.76
C LYS A 201 -17.97 -15.61 19.08
N MET A 202 -18.13 -14.47 19.72
CA MET A 202 -17.00 -13.65 20.13
C MET A 202 -16.36 -14.21 21.40
N LEU A 203 -15.05 -14.08 21.51
CA LEU A 203 -14.25 -14.54 22.64
C LEU A 203 -13.50 -13.36 23.27
N PRO A 204 -13.17 -13.41 24.56
CA PRO A 204 -12.27 -12.46 25.18
C PRO A 204 -10.99 -12.28 24.37
N GLY A 205 -10.49 -11.04 24.34
CA GLY A 205 -9.38 -10.65 23.48
C GLY A 205 -9.78 -10.23 22.05
N SER A 206 -11.03 -10.44 21.62
CA SER A 206 -11.49 -9.88 20.32
C SER A 206 -11.45 -8.36 20.34
N TYR A 207 -11.10 -7.77 19.19
CA TYR A 207 -10.99 -6.32 19.09
C TYR A 207 -12.34 -5.63 19.22
N ARG A 208 -12.40 -4.59 20.05
CA ARG A 208 -13.55 -3.73 20.19
C ARG A 208 -13.51 -2.64 19.13
N LEU A 209 -14.54 -2.58 18.30
CA LEU A 209 -14.70 -1.59 17.25
C LEU A 209 -15.68 -0.51 17.67
N LEU A 210 -15.43 0.71 17.21
CA LEU A 210 -16.32 1.83 17.50
C LEU A 210 -17.52 1.83 16.55
N ASP A 211 -18.70 1.89 17.14
CA ASP A 211 -19.93 2.25 16.46
C ASP A 211 -19.96 3.79 16.32
N LEU A 212 -19.64 4.28 15.12
CA LEU A 212 -19.44 5.70 14.89
C LEU A 212 -20.76 6.44 14.59
N ASN A 213 -21.75 5.73 14.10
CA ASN A 213 -23.06 6.30 13.79
C ASN A 213 -24.08 6.10 14.94
N GLY A 214 -23.76 5.26 15.92
CA GLY A 214 -24.59 5.00 17.11
C GLY A 214 -25.83 4.15 16.79
N ASP A 215 -25.80 3.33 15.72
CA ASP A 215 -26.94 2.51 15.33
C ASP A 215 -27.00 1.15 16.06
N GLY A 216 -26.02 0.88 16.92
CA GLY A 216 -25.89 -0.36 17.66
C GLY A 216 -25.33 -1.51 16.84
N ARG A 217 -24.78 -1.25 15.66
CA ARG A 217 -24.23 -2.25 14.74
C ARG A 217 -22.90 -1.82 14.17
N ILE A 218 -21.96 -2.71 14.05
CA ILE A 218 -20.71 -2.49 13.32
C ILE A 218 -20.89 -2.92 11.88
N ASN A 219 -20.89 -1.96 10.98
CA ASN A 219 -21.08 -2.18 9.54
C ASN A 219 -20.21 -1.21 8.70
N SER A 220 -20.45 -1.16 7.39
CA SER A 220 -19.66 -0.30 6.50
C SER A 220 -19.74 1.19 6.83
N SER A 221 -20.80 1.63 7.52
CA SER A 221 -20.99 3.02 7.91
C SER A 221 -20.06 3.48 9.04
N ASP A 222 -19.46 2.53 9.78
CA ASP A 222 -18.54 2.80 10.88
C ASP A 222 -17.08 2.90 10.44
N ARG A 223 -16.82 2.76 9.15
CA ARG A 223 -15.47 2.89 8.63
C ARG A 223 -15.05 4.34 8.47
N VAL A 224 -13.79 4.60 8.76
CA VAL A 224 -13.15 5.91 8.56
C VAL A 224 -12.06 5.82 7.50
N PRO A 225 -11.80 6.91 6.76
CA PRO A 225 -10.73 6.93 5.80
C PRO A 225 -9.38 6.98 6.51
N GLU A 226 -8.50 6.08 6.17
CA GLU A 226 -7.09 6.16 6.54
C GLU A 226 -6.34 6.89 5.42
N PHE A 227 -5.69 8.00 5.75
CA PHE A 227 -5.06 8.88 4.75
C PHE A 227 -3.68 8.42 4.30
N TRP A 228 -3.17 7.35 4.86
CA TRP A 228 -1.90 6.79 4.48
C TRP A 228 -2.06 5.95 3.21
N ALA A 229 -1.12 6.11 2.29
CA ALA A 229 -1.08 5.25 1.12
C ALA A 229 -0.78 3.80 1.55
N THR A 230 -1.38 2.85 0.86
CA THR A 230 -1.03 1.44 1.03
C THR A 230 -0.27 0.95 -0.18
N GLY A 231 0.66 0.02 0.03
CA GLY A 231 1.33 -0.69 -1.05
C GLY A 231 2.70 -0.13 -1.44
N ALA A 232 3.10 -0.43 -2.67
CA ALA A 232 4.48 -0.31 -3.14
C ALA A 232 5.00 1.11 -3.35
N ASN A 233 4.12 2.12 -3.37
CA ASN A 233 4.48 3.49 -3.71
C ASN A 233 4.29 4.45 -2.53
N PRO A 234 5.26 4.56 -1.61
CA PRO A 234 5.21 5.52 -0.52
C PRO A 234 5.17 6.95 -1.08
N PRO A 235 4.30 7.83 -0.55
CA PRO A 235 4.22 9.22 -1.01
C PRO A 235 5.43 10.05 -0.63
N ILE A 236 6.17 9.65 0.41
CA ILE A 236 7.39 10.31 0.86
C ILE A 236 8.55 9.34 0.70
N GLN A 237 9.58 9.76 -0.03
CA GLN A 237 10.81 9.02 -0.20
C GLN A 237 11.99 9.96 0.04
N TYR A 238 13.03 9.45 0.65
CA TYR A 238 14.24 10.24 0.93
C TYR A 238 15.48 9.36 0.90
N GLY A 239 16.59 10.00 0.54
CA GLY A 239 17.90 9.39 0.50
C GLY A 239 18.97 10.34 0.95
N LEU A 240 20.07 9.79 1.48
CA LEU A 240 21.25 10.53 1.87
C LEU A 240 22.48 9.72 1.47
N THR A 241 23.34 10.34 0.66
CA THR A 241 24.63 9.79 0.29
C THR A 241 25.71 10.57 0.99
N LEU A 242 26.57 9.88 1.70
CA LEU A 242 27.76 10.44 2.33
C LEU A 242 29.00 9.81 1.69
N ALA A 243 29.92 10.64 1.21
CA ALA A 243 31.20 10.18 0.79
C ALA A 243 32.29 11.02 1.47
N ALA A 244 33.36 10.39 1.90
CA ALA A 244 34.48 11.05 2.53
C ALA A 244 35.77 10.37 2.11
N SER A 245 36.84 11.15 2.00
CA SER A 245 38.18 10.61 1.84
C SER A 245 39.15 11.30 2.77
N TYR A 246 40.01 10.52 3.40
CA TYR A 246 41.08 11.00 4.26
C TYR A 246 42.38 10.27 3.93
N LYS A 247 43.33 11.01 3.34
CA LYS A 247 44.58 10.42 2.82
C LYS A 247 44.30 9.28 1.85
N ASN A 248 44.58 8.06 2.25
CA ASN A 248 44.40 6.87 1.44
C ASN A 248 43.08 6.12 1.70
N PHE A 249 42.35 6.53 2.71
CA PHE A 249 41.06 5.95 3.04
C PHE A 249 39.91 6.66 2.31
N ASP A 250 38.92 5.91 1.88
CA ASP A 250 37.67 6.41 1.38
C ASP A 250 36.48 5.67 2.01
N LEU A 251 35.37 6.38 2.19
CA LEU A 251 34.13 5.91 2.77
C LEU A 251 32.98 6.36 1.87
N ASN A 252 32.11 5.45 1.53
CA ASN A 252 30.84 5.73 0.89
C ASN A 252 29.69 5.10 1.66
N MET A 253 28.62 5.85 1.90
CA MET A 253 27.44 5.40 2.61
C MET A 253 26.19 5.89 1.88
N LEU A 254 25.23 4.99 1.66
CA LEU A 254 23.93 5.31 1.09
C LEU A 254 22.82 4.95 2.08
N PHE A 255 22.09 5.95 2.53
CA PHE A 255 20.88 5.79 3.31
C PHE A 255 19.67 5.97 2.42
N GLN A 256 18.65 5.16 2.65
CA GLN A 256 17.37 5.22 1.95
C GLN A 256 16.23 5.07 2.94
N GLY A 257 15.21 5.87 2.77
CA GLY A 257 14.01 5.79 3.60
C GLY A 257 12.74 6.12 2.85
N ALA A 258 11.63 5.74 3.45
CA ALA A 258 10.30 6.10 2.99
C ALA A 258 9.35 6.23 4.18
N SER A 259 8.30 7.03 4.00
CA SER A 259 7.27 7.25 5.02
C SER A 259 5.94 7.65 4.40
N GLY A 260 4.93 7.82 5.26
CA GLY A 260 3.61 8.24 4.84
C GLY A 260 2.78 7.15 4.19
N TYR A 261 3.06 5.88 4.49
CA TYR A 261 2.31 4.74 3.97
C TYR A 261 2.11 3.69 5.07
N SER A 262 1.18 2.78 4.82
CA SER A 262 0.88 1.66 5.71
C SER A 262 1.21 0.34 5.02
N ILE A 263 1.68 -0.62 5.79
CA ILE A 263 1.90 -1.99 5.33
C ILE A 263 0.90 -2.88 6.04
N GLY A 264 0.03 -3.54 5.27
CA GLY A 264 -0.80 -4.62 5.81
C GLY A 264 0.06 -5.82 6.16
N TYR A 265 -0.18 -6.42 7.32
CA TYR A 265 0.41 -7.72 7.60
C TYR A 265 -0.07 -8.72 6.55
N ALA A 266 0.85 -9.49 6.00
CA ALA A 266 0.52 -10.49 5.00
C ALA A 266 -0.51 -11.49 5.55
N ASN A 267 -1.36 -11.97 4.65
CA ASN A 267 -2.41 -12.93 4.99
C ASN A 267 -1.92 -14.09 5.85
N ASP A 268 -0.76 -14.63 5.53
CA ASP A 268 -0.23 -15.80 6.24
C ASP A 268 0.26 -15.46 7.65
N ASP A 269 0.70 -14.23 7.89
CA ASP A 269 1.09 -13.75 9.21
C ASP A 269 -0.10 -13.52 10.13
N VAL A 270 -1.21 -13.09 9.55
CA VAL A 270 -2.47 -12.85 10.26
C VAL A 270 -3.33 -14.13 10.28
N TRP A 271 -3.26 -14.94 9.21
CA TRP A 271 -4.09 -16.11 8.98
C TRP A 271 -3.50 -17.43 9.49
N GLY A 272 -2.26 -17.44 9.96
CA GLY A 272 -1.82 -18.49 10.91
C GLY A 272 -2.82 -18.66 12.04
N TYR A 273 -3.72 -17.69 12.14
CA TYR A 273 -4.71 -17.44 13.14
C TYR A 273 -6.12 -17.92 12.82
N GLY A 274 -6.42 -18.58 11.75
CA GLY A 274 -7.75 -19.14 11.69
C GLY A 274 -8.53 -19.00 10.40
N GLY A 275 -7.91 -18.73 9.33
CA GLY A 275 -8.68 -18.63 8.08
C GLY A 275 -8.82 -19.92 7.31
N LYS A 276 -7.93 -20.86 7.48
CA LYS A 276 -7.97 -22.11 6.71
C LYS A 276 -7.64 -23.31 7.60
N THR A 277 -8.53 -24.18 7.61
CA THR A 277 -8.77 -25.35 8.45
C THR A 277 -7.63 -26.37 8.61
N ASN A 278 -6.42 -26.13 8.09
CA ASN A 278 -5.38 -27.16 8.06
C ASN A 278 -3.98 -26.64 8.37
N LYS A 279 -3.82 -25.46 8.95
CA LYS A 279 -2.50 -25.02 9.41
C LYS A 279 -2.25 -25.51 10.83
N SER A 280 -1.38 -26.48 10.95
CA SER A 280 -1.03 -27.15 12.22
C SER A 280 0.03 -26.42 13.05
N TYR A 281 0.44 -25.22 12.68
CA TYR A 281 1.47 -24.47 13.41
C TYR A 281 1.03 -23.02 13.68
N LEU A 282 1.40 -22.55 14.86
CA LEU A 282 1.27 -21.15 15.26
C LEU A 282 2.62 -20.46 15.08
N ILE A 283 2.58 -19.26 14.53
CA ILE A 283 3.76 -18.41 14.51
C ILE A 283 4.08 -18.00 15.95
N ALA A 284 5.35 -18.03 16.35
CA ALA A 284 5.79 -17.80 17.72
C ALA A 284 5.25 -16.52 18.36
N LYS A 285 5.02 -15.46 17.57
CA LYS A 285 4.44 -14.20 18.06
C LYS A 285 3.05 -14.36 18.67
N TYR A 286 2.27 -15.38 18.27
CA TYR A 286 0.93 -15.64 18.80
C TYR A 286 0.91 -16.44 20.09
N VAL A 287 2.05 -16.72 20.68
CA VAL A 287 2.11 -17.22 22.07
C VAL A 287 1.52 -16.18 23.01
N ASP A 288 1.75 -14.88 22.73
CA ASP A 288 1.15 -13.77 23.46
C ASP A 288 -0.27 -13.45 22.93
N ARG A 289 -1.21 -14.35 23.19
CA ARG A 289 -2.61 -14.24 22.84
C ARG A 289 -3.52 -14.45 24.04
N TRP A 290 -4.73 -13.96 23.96
CA TRP A 290 -5.76 -14.34 24.90
C TRP A 290 -6.03 -15.84 24.81
N HIS A 291 -6.10 -16.52 25.95
CA HIS A 291 -6.41 -17.94 26.01
C HIS A 291 -7.03 -18.30 27.37
N PRO A 292 -7.83 -19.37 27.46
CA PRO A 292 -8.25 -19.91 28.76
C PRO A 292 -7.05 -20.24 29.63
N ALA A 293 -7.13 -19.97 30.92
CA ALA A 293 -6.09 -20.34 31.88
C ALA A 293 -5.81 -21.83 31.88
N ASN A 294 -6.87 -22.63 31.74
CA ASN A 294 -6.77 -24.06 31.45
C ASN A 294 -7.27 -24.28 30.01
N ILE A 295 -6.41 -24.79 29.15
CA ILE A 295 -6.66 -24.94 27.70
C ILE A 295 -7.81 -25.94 27.38
N THR A 296 -8.21 -26.75 28.34
CA THR A 296 -9.32 -27.72 28.22
C THR A 296 -10.67 -27.10 28.57
N ASP A 297 -10.71 -25.92 29.15
CA ASP A 297 -11.96 -25.24 29.50
C ASP A 297 -12.73 -24.81 28.25
N ASP A 298 -14.06 -24.87 28.32
CA ASP A 298 -14.91 -24.35 27.25
C ASP A 298 -14.76 -22.82 27.17
N PRO A 299 -14.26 -22.27 26.05
CA PRO A 299 -14.06 -20.86 25.90
C PRO A 299 -15.35 -20.02 25.88
N TYR A 300 -16.51 -20.66 25.70
CA TYR A 300 -17.81 -20.00 25.72
C TYR A 300 -18.52 -20.08 27.06
N ASN A 301 -17.93 -20.75 28.04
CA ASN A 301 -18.47 -20.79 29.38
C ASN A 301 -18.09 -19.47 30.12
N PRO A 302 -19.07 -18.71 30.65
CA PRO A 302 -18.79 -17.49 31.40
C PRO A 302 -17.88 -17.66 32.62
N ALA A 303 -17.82 -18.87 33.19
CA ALA A 303 -16.96 -19.20 34.34
C ALA A 303 -15.48 -19.43 33.95
N THR A 304 -15.17 -19.55 32.66
CA THR A 304 -13.80 -19.78 32.19
C THR A 304 -12.92 -18.62 32.55
N GLN A 305 -11.80 -18.87 33.24
CA GLN A 305 -10.80 -17.88 33.56
C GLN A 305 -9.90 -17.66 32.32
N TRP A 306 -9.60 -16.39 32.04
CA TRP A 306 -8.82 -16.01 30.88
C TRP A 306 -7.47 -15.41 31.25
N VAL A 307 -6.46 -15.76 30.48
CA VAL A 307 -5.14 -15.09 30.49
C VAL A 307 -5.13 -14.09 29.36
N ALA A 308 -4.86 -12.84 29.70
CA ALA A 308 -4.78 -11.74 28.73
C ALA A 308 -3.50 -11.84 27.90
N GLY A 309 -3.58 -11.47 26.62
CA GLY A 309 -2.47 -11.37 25.69
C GLY A 309 -2.68 -10.22 24.72
N TYR A 310 -1.67 -9.93 23.92
CA TYR A 310 -1.75 -8.88 22.89
C TYR A 310 -2.67 -9.26 21.73
N TYR A 311 -2.65 -10.52 21.32
CA TYR A 311 -3.47 -11.02 20.22
C TYR A 311 -4.81 -11.60 20.72
N PRO A 312 -5.86 -11.57 19.89
CA PRO A 312 -7.14 -12.17 20.23
C PRO A 312 -7.02 -13.68 20.50
N ALA A 313 -8.03 -14.25 21.14
CA ALA A 313 -8.13 -15.70 21.30
C ALA A 313 -8.29 -16.42 19.97
N LEU A 314 -7.69 -17.60 19.85
CA LEU A 314 -7.86 -18.47 18.68
C LEU A 314 -9.26 -19.06 18.64
N ARG A 315 -9.84 -19.10 17.45
CA ARG A 315 -11.09 -19.79 17.20
C ARG A 315 -10.92 -20.87 16.14
N HIS A 316 -11.58 -21.97 16.32
CA HIS A 316 -11.66 -23.03 15.33
C HIS A 316 -12.82 -22.75 14.37
N ASN A 317 -12.61 -23.01 13.08
CA ASN A 317 -13.62 -22.83 12.03
C ASN A 317 -14.17 -21.40 11.87
N PHE A 318 -13.37 -20.52 11.33
CA PHE A 318 -13.88 -19.33 10.68
C PHE A 318 -14.46 -19.70 9.32
N SER A 319 -15.77 -19.84 9.24
CA SER A 319 -16.47 -19.91 7.95
C SER A 319 -16.42 -18.53 7.29
N ASN A 320 -15.90 -18.48 6.08
CA ASN A 320 -15.66 -17.24 5.33
C ASN A 320 -16.93 -16.45 4.96
N THR A 321 -18.11 -16.97 5.20
CA THR A 321 -19.34 -16.44 4.61
C THR A 321 -20.33 -15.85 5.59
N SER A 322 -20.25 -16.19 6.87
CA SER A 322 -21.24 -15.76 7.85
C SER A 322 -20.67 -15.23 9.16
N ASP A 323 -19.39 -15.44 9.41
CA ASP A 323 -18.73 -14.97 10.61
C ASP A 323 -17.83 -13.79 10.28
N ASN A 324 -18.05 -12.68 10.93
CA ASN A 324 -17.28 -11.45 10.74
C ASN A 324 -15.79 -11.56 11.06
N GLY A 325 -15.33 -12.72 11.43
CA GLY A 325 -13.94 -12.99 11.71
C GLY A 325 -12.99 -12.66 10.55
N SER A 326 -13.37 -12.94 9.31
CA SER A 326 -12.51 -12.67 8.14
C SER A 326 -12.47 -11.21 7.74
N ARG A 327 -13.49 -10.42 8.02
CA ARG A 327 -13.50 -8.97 7.77
C ARG A 327 -12.62 -8.21 8.75
N TRP A 328 -12.39 -8.76 9.92
CA TRP A 328 -11.63 -8.15 11.00
C TRP A 328 -10.16 -8.02 10.70
N ASN A 329 -9.61 -8.90 9.88
CA ASN A 329 -8.19 -8.95 9.64
C ASN A 329 -7.69 -7.90 8.64
N TYR A 330 -8.59 -7.41 7.75
CA TYR A 330 -8.21 -6.42 6.74
C TYR A 330 -8.80 -5.04 6.96
N GLY A 331 -9.82 -4.95 7.78
CA GLY A 331 -10.59 -3.74 7.96
C GLY A 331 -10.30 -3.00 9.26
N ILE A 332 -9.33 -3.44 10.07
CA ILE A 332 -9.02 -2.81 11.35
C ILE A 332 -7.67 -2.12 11.28
N SER A 333 -7.60 -0.91 11.83
CA SER A 333 -6.39 -0.10 11.81
C SER A 333 -5.18 -0.77 12.50
N VAL A 334 -5.41 -1.67 13.46
CA VAL A 334 -4.33 -2.41 14.14
C VAL A 334 -3.50 -3.30 13.21
N TRP A 335 -4.13 -3.81 12.13
CA TRP A 335 -3.46 -4.66 11.14
C TRP A 335 -2.84 -3.90 9.98
N LEU A 336 -2.98 -2.58 9.98
CA LEU A 336 -2.43 -1.69 8.97
C LEU A 336 -1.52 -0.63 9.61
N PRO A 337 -0.41 -1.03 10.26
CA PRO A 337 0.47 -0.08 10.90
C PRO A 337 1.10 0.86 9.89
N GLN A 338 1.30 2.09 10.32
CA GLN A 338 2.07 3.05 9.56
C GLN A 338 3.52 2.59 9.46
N ALA A 339 4.03 2.51 8.24
CA ALA A 339 5.41 2.16 7.98
C ALA A 339 6.25 3.42 7.74
N THR A 340 7.35 3.49 8.44
CA THR A 340 8.42 4.47 8.22
C THR A 340 9.73 3.75 8.43
N TYR A 341 10.65 3.87 7.50
CA TYR A 341 11.96 3.27 7.65
C TYR A 341 13.08 4.19 7.17
N LEU A 342 14.22 4.03 7.77
CA LEU A 342 15.51 4.51 7.31
C LEU A 342 16.49 3.35 7.37
N ARG A 343 17.15 3.05 6.26
CA ARG A 343 18.16 1.98 6.22
C ARG A 343 19.47 2.49 5.64
N LEU A 344 20.56 2.00 6.18
CA LEU A 344 21.86 2.08 5.54
C LEU A 344 21.88 1.00 4.46
N LYS A 345 21.62 1.43 3.20
CA LYS A 345 21.44 0.50 2.08
C LYS A 345 22.77 -0.08 1.63
N SER A 346 23.79 0.74 1.60
CA SER A 346 25.15 0.30 1.29
C SER A 346 26.17 1.11 2.07
N MET A 347 27.25 0.44 2.43
CA MET A 347 28.42 1.05 3.03
C MET A 347 29.66 0.40 2.42
N GLU A 348 30.62 1.22 2.03
CA GLU A 348 31.91 0.76 1.52
C GLU A 348 33.03 1.56 2.16
N ILE A 349 34.02 0.87 2.66
CA ILE A 349 35.27 1.45 3.17
C ILE A 349 36.40 0.94 2.32
N GLY A 350 37.15 1.84 1.71
CA GLY A 350 38.26 1.52 0.84
C GLY A 350 39.58 2.07 1.36
N TYR A 351 40.66 1.40 1.01
CA TYR A 351 42.03 1.86 1.25
C TYR A 351 42.83 1.76 -0.04
N ASN A 352 43.34 2.90 -0.50
CA ASN A 352 44.22 3.00 -1.66
C ASN A 352 45.65 2.77 -1.22
N LEU A 353 46.29 1.77 -1.79
CA LEU A 353 47.67 1.48 -1.43
C LEU A 353 48.62 2.60 -1.87
N PRO A 354 49.64 2.98 -1.04
CA PRO A 354 50.52 4.08 -1.36
C PRO A 354 51.30 3.87 -2.67
N LYS A 355 51.39 4.92 -3.49
CA LYS A 355 52.08 4.87 -4.78
C LYS A 355 53.52 4.37 -4.69
N SER A 356 54.22 4.67 -3.59
CA SER A 356 55.59 4.19 -3.34
C SER A 356 55.67 2.66 -3.20
N PHE A 357 54.68 2.05 -2.57
CA PHE A 357 54.56 0.60 -2.46
C PHE A 357 54.19 -0.04 -3.79
N MET A 358 53.24 0.56 -4.50
CA MET A 358 52.79 0.05 -5.81
C MET A 358 53.93 -0.01 -6.84
N LYS A 359 54.75 1.04 -6.91
CA LYS A 359 55.91 1.06 -7.81
C LYS A 359 56.93 -0.08 -7.54
N ARG A 360 57.10 -0.48 -6.26
CA ARG A 360 57.99 -1.56 -5.90
C ARG A 360 57.52 -2.95 -6.43
N ILE A 361 56.22 -3.13 -6.56
CA ILE A 361 55.64 -4.39 -7.03
C ILE A 361 55.21 -4.34 -8.52
N GLY A 362 55.58 -3.27 -9.24
CA GLY A 362 55.30 -3.13 -10.65
C GLY A 362 53.85 -2.81 -11.01
N LEU A 363 53.07 -2.35 -10.04
CA LEU A 363 51.66 -1.97 -10.29
C LEU A 363 51.51 -0.44 -10.28
N ASN A 364 50.54 0.05 -11.03
CA ASN A 364 50.24 1.47 -11.10
C ASN A 364 49.38 1.94 -9.92
N SER A 365 48.38 1.13 -9.53
CA SER A 365 47.49 1.39 -8.37
C SER A 365 46.86 0.10 -7.90
N ALA A 366 46.50 0.03 -6.66
CA ALA A 366 45.60 -1.01 -6.11
C ALA A 366 44.78 -0.41 -4.95
N ARG A 367 43.56 -0.85 -4.82
CA ARG A 367 42.63 -0.47 -3.77
C ARG A 367 42.05 -1.75 -3.16
N ILE A 368 42.04 -1.80 -1.86
CA ILE A 368 41.39 -2.86 -1.07
C ILE A 368 40.12 -2.23 -0.47
N PHE A 369 39.02 -2.92 -0.55
CA PHE A 369 37.77 -2.42 0.02
C PHE A 369 36.95 -3.53 0.69
N VAL A 370 36.09 -3.12 1.60
CA VAL A 370 35.05 -3.95 2.21
C VAL A 370 33.73 -3.22 2.00
N ASN A 371 32.74 -3.94 1.51
CA ASN A 371 31.40 -3.41 1.34
C ASN A 371 30.34 -4.27 2.06
N GLY A 372 29.24 -3.63 2.43
CA GLY A 372 28.09 -4.27 3.03
C GLY A 372 26.81 -3.73 2.42
N SER A 373 25.85 -4.63 2.13
CA SER A 373 24.51 -4.28 1.68
C SER A 373 23.51 -4.45 2.81
N ASN A 374 22.68 -3.42 3.04
CA ASN A 374 21.68 -3.38 4.12
C ASN A 374 22.23 -3.72 5.52
N PRO A 375 23.41 -3.20 5.92
CA PRO A 375 24.02 -3.57 7.20
C PRO A 375 23.21 -3.10 8.40
N VAL A 376 22.41 -2.05 8.26
CA VAL A 376 21.55 -1.52 9.32
C VAL A 376 20.21 -1.11 8.71
N SER A 377 19.12 -1.54 9.35
CA SER A 377 17.76 -1.09 9.02
C SER A 377 17.07 -0.65 10.30
N TYR A 378 16.61 0.58 10.31
CA TYR A 378 15.72 1.12 11.33
C TYR A 378 14.32 1.23 10.76
N THR A 379 13.42 0.36 11.20
CA THR A 379 12.03 0.34 10.77
C THR A 379 11.15 0.69 11.95
N HIS A 380 10.36 1.74 11.81
CA HIS A 380 9.36 2.13 12.80
C HIS A 380 7.99 1.69 12.28
N LEU A 381 7.51 0.57 12.79
CA LEU A 381 6.13 0.15 12.64
C LEU A 381 5.38 0.69 13.85
N ARG A 382 4.71 1.83 13.70
CA ARG A 382 3.78 2.30 14.71
C ARG A 382 2.46 1.56 14.51
N ALA A 383 2.21 0.56 15.31
CA ALA A 383 0.85 0.24 15.68
C ALA A 383 0.30 1.49 16.40
N HIS A 384 -0.92 1.92 16.09
CA HIS A 384 -1.58 2.94 16.89
C HIS A 384 -1.70 2.43 18.32
N GLU A 385 -0.72 2.77 19.16
CA GLU A 385 -0.88 2.67 20.59
C GLU A 385 -1.83 3.80 20.99
N THR A 386 -3.10 3.48 21.07
CA THR A 386 -4.01 4.25 21.92
C THR A 386 -3.67 3.87 23.36
N ARG A 387 -2.91 4.71 24.02
CA ARG A 387 -2.92 4.75 25.48
C ARG A 387 -4.22 5.37 25.97
#